data_616d781f7bf3913161641a9253b1e8f1
#
_entry.id   616d781f7bf3913161641a9253b1e8f1
#
_cell.length_a   1.000
_cell.length_b   1.000
_cell.length_c   1.000
_cell.angle_alpha   90.00
_cell.angle_beta   90.00
_cell.angle_gamma   90.00
#
_symmetry.space_group_name_H-M   'P 1'
#
loop_
_entity.id
_entity.type
_entity.pdbx_description
1 polymer ?
#
loop_
_entity_poly.entity_id
_entity_poly.type
_entity_poly.pdbx_seq_one_letter_code
_entity_poly.pdbx_strand_id
1 'polypeptide(L)'
;GEYGVGMIFLPKEHASRLACVQELERAVKAEGQVLLGWRDVPVDKTMPMSPTVRAKEPVIRQVFIGRGPDVIVPDALERKLYVIRKTASSAIQNLKLTHSREYYVPSMSCRTVIYKGLLLADQVGQYYLDLQDARCVSALSLVHQRFSTNTFPTWDLAHPFRYIAHNGEINTVRGNVNWFKAREQAISSPILGDDLKKVWPLHYPGQSDSASFDNALELL
;
A
#
# COMPACT_ATOMS: atom_id res chain seq x y z
N GLY A 1 10.43 -15.72 1.92
CA GLY A 1 11.37 -14.91 1.13
C GLY A 1 12.47 -14.36 2.01
N GLU A 2 13.58 -13.99 1.40
CA GLU A 2 14.69 -13.33 2.11
C GLU A 2 14.49 -11.81 2.19
N TYR A 3 13.64 -11.27 1.31
CA TYR A 3 13.29 -9.85 1.27
C TYR A 3 11.84 -9.65 0.80
N GLY A 4 11.30 -8.50 1.13
CA GLY A 4 10.03 -8.01 0.62
C GLY A 4 10.21 -6.76 -0.24
N VAL A 5 9.22 -6.48 -1.08
CA VAL A 5 9.18 -5.29 -1.94
C VAL A 5 7.95 -4.46 -1.60
N GLY A 6 8.17 -3.20 -1.26
CA GLY A 6 7.09 -2.21 -1.14
C GLY A 6 6.93 -1.41 -2.42
N MET A 7 5.75 -1.40 -3.02
CA MET A 7 5.36 -0.43 -4.03
C MET A 7 4.82 0.80 -3.32
N ILE A 8 5.42 1.97 -3.58
CA ILE A 8 5.13 3.18 -2.81
C ILE A 8 4.72 4.32 -3.76
N PHE A 9 3.58 4.92 -3.51
CA PHE A 9 3.17 6.19 -4.09
C PHE A 9 3.60 7.32 -3.16
N LEU A 10 4.33 8.28 -3.68
CA LEU A 10 4.95 9.36 -2.93
C LEU A 10 4.50 10.72 -3.47
N PRO A 11 4.47 11.77 -2.61
CA PRO A 11 4.22 13.13 -3.03
C PRO A 11 5.19 13.63 -4.11
N LYS A 12 4.68 14.45 -5.03
CA LYS A 12 5.52 15.16 -6.00
C LYS A 12 6.39 16.23 -5.34
N GLU A 13 5.87 16.87 -4.30
CA GLU A 13 6.58 17.89 -3.55
C GLU A 13 7.78 17.26 -2.83
N HIS A 14 8.98 17.84 -3.04
CA HIS A 14 10.25 17.22 -2.64
C HIS A 14 10.39 17.04 -1.13
N ALA A 15 10.06 18.07 -0.34
CA ALA A 15 10.23 18.01 1.11
C ALA A 15 9.27 16.99 1.75
N SER A 16 8.00 16.97 1.33
CA SER A 16 7.03 15.96 1.77
C SER A 16 7.44 14.55 1.35
N ARG A 17 7.96 14.39 0.12
CA ARG A 17 8.47 13.10 -0.35
C ARG A 17 9.63 12.60 0.49
N LEU A 18 10.59 13.47 0.78
CA LEU A 18 11.75 13.13 1.61
C LEU A 18 11.32 12.71 3.02
N ALA A 19 10.42 13.45 3.64
CA ALA A 19 9.87 13.13 4.95
C ALA A 19 9.15 11.76 4.96
N CYS A 20 8.35 11.46 3.93
CA CYS A 20 7.70 10.15 3.79
C CYS A 20 8.72 9.01 3.67
N VAL A 21 9.78 9.20 2.89
CA VAL A 21 10.87 8.21 2.76
C VAL A 21 11.55 7.99 4.10
N GLN A 22 11.91 9.05 4.81
CA GLN A 22 12.57 8.97 6.13
C GLN A 22 11.71 8.25 7.17
N GLU A 23 10.40 8.50 7.21
CA GLU A 23 9.50 7.82 8.13
C GLU A 23 9.38 6.32 7.82
N LEU A 24 9.31 5.96 6.53
CA LEU A 24 9.31 4.55 6.15
C LEU A 24 10.62 3.85 6.52
N GLU A 25 11.77 4.46 6.25
CA GLU A 25 13.08 3.93 6.63
C GLU A 25 13.23 3.78 8.15
N ARG A 26 12.69 4.76 8.91
CA ARG A 26 12.63 4.69 10.37
C ARG A 26 11.79 3.50 10.84
N ALA A 27 10.62 3.27 10.24
CA ALA A 27 9.77 2.14 10.57
C ALA A 27 10.46 0.79 10.26
N VAL A 28 11.15 0.68 9.12
CA VAL A 28 11.94 -0.53 8.77
C VAL A 28 12.97 -0.81 9.85
N LYS A 29 13.73 0.20 10.26
CA LYS A 29 14.76 0.08 11.30
C LYS A 29 14.16 -0.25 12.66
N ALA A 30 13.06 0.39 13.04
CA ALA A 30 12.38 0.17 14.32
C ALA A 30 11.83 -1.26 14.47
N GLU A 31 11.44 -1.89 13.35
CA GLU A 31 10.99 -3.28 13.32
C GLU A 31 12.15 -4.29 13.13
N GLY A 32 13.40 -3.84 13.25
CA GLY A 32 14.58 -4.70 13.18
C GLY A 32 14.85 -5.30 11.79
N GLN A 33 14.28 -4.69 10.73
CA GLN A 33 14.48 -5.17 9.37
C GLN A 33 15.57 -4.37 8.66
N VAL A 34 16.07 -4.89 7.53
CA VAL A 34 17.21 -4.32 6.80
C VAL A 34 16.72 -3.56 5.57
N LEU A 35 17.00 -2.27 5.49
CA LEU A 35 16.77 -1.51 4.26
C LEU A 35 17.84 -1.90 3.22
N LEU A 36 17.44 -2.56 2.14
CA LEU A 36 18.33 -2.95 1.05
C LEU A 36 18.48 -1.83 0.02
N GLY A 37 17.49 -0.97 -0.13
CA GLY A 37 17.56 0.18 -1.02
C GLY A 37 16.22 0.56 -1.64
N TRP A 38 16.30 1.55 -2.55
CA TRP A 38 15.17 2.09 -3.28
C TRP A 38 15.43 2.03 -4.80
N ARG A 39 14.35 1.88 -5.57
CA ARG A 39 14.35 1.98 -7.02
C ARG A 39 13.20 2.87 -7.48
N ASP A 40 13.46 3.77 -8.40
CA ASP A 40 12.37 4.44 -9.12
C ASP A 40 11.73 3.43 -10.08
N VAL A 41 10.40 3.34 -10.03
CA VAL A 41 9.67 2.44 -10.94
C VAL A 41 9.69 3.04 -12.34
N PRO A 42 10.17 2.30 -13.35
CA PRO A 42 10.19 2.82 -14.71
C PRO A 42 8.78 2.89 -15.27
N VAL A 43 8.37 4.10 -15.64
CA VAL A 43 7.05 4.37 -16.21
C VAL A 43 7.16 5.20 -17.49
N ASP A 44 6.26 4.97 -18.45
CA ASP A 44 6.19 5.77 -19.67
C ASP A 44 5.52 7.12 -19.39
N LYS A 45 6.34 8.16 -19.33
CA LYS A 45 5.87 9.55 -19.15
C LYS A 45 5.25 10.14 -20.40
N THR A 46 5.44 9.51 -21.57
CA THR A 46 4.91 9.98 -22.86
C THR A 46 3.52 9.44 -23.16
N MET A 47 3.10 8.41 -22.44
CA MET A 47 1.78 7.79 -22.63
C MET A 47 0.66 8.83 -22.49
N PRO A 48 -0.29 8.90 -23.42
CA PRO A 48 -1.42 9.84 -23.37
C PRO A 48 -2.29 9.62 -22.13
N MET A 49 -2.46 10.67 -21.35
CA MET A 49 -3.37 10.74 -20.19
C MET A 49 -4.06 12.08 -20.16
N SER A 50 -5.25 12.14 -19.55
CA SER A 50 -5.89 13.43 -19.33
C SER A 50 -5.01 14.30 -18.41
N PRO A 51 -5.02 15.65 -18.60
CA PRO A 51 -4.25 16.56 -17.74
C PRO A 51 -4.55 16.37 -16.24
N THR A 52 -5.80 16.10 -15.90
CA THR A 52 -6.23 15.88 -14.51
C THR A 52 -5.61 14.61 -13.92
N VAL A 53 -5.55 13.50 -14.68
CA VAL A 53 -4.93 12.26 -14.26
C VAL A 53 -3.42 12.45 -14.09
N ARG A 54 -2.78 13.11 -15.07
CA ARG A 54 -1.34 13.42 -15.04
C ARG A 54 -0.96 14.33 -13.86
N ALA A 55 -1.79 15.30 -13.54
CA ALA A 55 -1.57 16.20 -12.41
C ALA A 55 -1.55 15.44 -11.07
N LYS A 56 -2.38 14.40 -10.93
CA LYS A 56 -2.50 13.58 -9.72
C LYS A 56 -1.58 12.35 -9.70
N GLU A 57 -0.80 12.12 -10.75
CA GLU A 57 0.15 11.01 -10.82
C GLU A 57 1.18 11.12 -9.68
N PRO A 58 1.37 10.10 -8.85
CA PRO A 58 2.38 10.11 -7.79
C PRO A 58 3.79 9.91 -8.33
N VAL A 59 4.80 10.17 -7.51
CA VAL A 59 6.13 9.59 -7.69
C VAL A 59 6.08 8.14 -7.24
N ILE A 60 6.42 7.20 -8.11
CA ILE A 60 6.30 5.77 -7.84
C ILE A 60 7.68 5.18 -7.63
N ARG A 61 7.91 4.62 -6.44
CA ARG A 61 9.16 3.97 -6.08
C ARG A 61 8.92 2.60 -5.47
N GLN A 62 9.92 1.75 -5.57
CA GLN A 62 9.98 0.50 -4.81
C GLN A 62 11.03 0.60 -3.71
N VAL A 63 10.67 0.10 -2.52
CA VAL A 63 11.60 -0.13 -1.42
C VAL A 63 11.85 -1.63 -1.28
N PHE A 64 13.09 -2.02 -1.08
CA PHE A 64 13.51 -3.39 -0.84
C PHE A 64 13.91 -3.54 0.62
N ILE A 65 13.26 -4.47 1.33
CA ILE A 65 13.40 -4.68 2.77
C ILE A 65 13.83 -6.12 3.00
N GLY A 66 15.06 -6.30 3.46
CA GLY A 66 15.62 -7.59 3.81
C GLY A 66 15.15 -8.06 5.20
N ARG A 67 15.17 -9.36 5.38
CA ARG A 67 14.85 -10.01 6.63
C ARG A 67 15.91 -9.70 7.70
N GLY A 68 15.47 -9.23 8.86
CA GLY A 68 16.33 -9.06 10.03
C GLY A 68 16.70 -10.40 10.68
N PRO A 69 17.73 -10.42 11.57
CA PRO A 69 18.24 -11.64 12.17
C PRO A 69 17.23 -12.39 13.05
N ASP A 70 16.30 -11.67 13.67
CA ASP A 70 15.31 -12.25 14.59
C ASP A 70 14.09 -12.85 13.87
N VAL A 71 14.00 -12.70 12.56
CA VAL A 71 12.88 -13.17 11.73
C VAL A 71 13.26 -14.52 11.11
N ILE A 72 12.97 -15.61 11.80
CA ILE A 72 13.41 -16.97 11.41
C ILE A 72 12.34 -17.67 10.57
N VAL A 73 11.06 -17.45 10.87
CA VAL A 73 9.93 -18.14 10.21
C VAL A 73 9.55 -17.41 8.91
N PRO A 74 9.29 -18.12 7.79
CA PRO A 74 9.00 -17.48 6.50
C PRO A 74 7.89 -16.42 6.54
N ASP A 75 6.79 -16.70 7.25
CA ASP A 75 5.66 -15.77 7.34
C ASP A 75 5.90 -14.60 8.31
N ALA A 76 6.94 -14.67 9.12
CA ALA A 76 7.25 -13.59 10.06
C ALA A 76 7.72 -12.33 9.33
N LEU A 77 8.43 -12.44 8.21
CA LEU A 77 8.79 -11.25 7.41
C LEU A 77 7.54 -10.60 6.82
N GLU A 78 6.59 -11.38 6.30
CA GLU A 78 5.34 -10.85 5.76
C GLU A 78 4.57 -10.05 6.81
N ARG A 79 4.45 -10.56 8.03
CA ARG A 79 3.84 -9.84 9.16
C ARG A 79 4.62 -8.57 9.54
N LYS A 80 5.96 -8.62 9.54
CA LYS A 80 6.78 -7.42 9.79
C LYS A 80 6.60 -6.36 8.71
N LEU A 81 6.47 -6.75 7.46
CA LEU A 81 6.17 -5.82 6.36
C LEU A 81 4.81 -5.15 6.55
N TYR A 82 3.80 -5.89 6.99
CA TYR A 82 2.50 -5.35 7.36
C TYR A 82 2.61 -4.30 8.48
N VAL A 83 3.31 -4.63 9.57
CA VAL A 83 3.53 -3.71 10.70
C VAL A 83 4.29 -2.47 10.27
N ILE A 84 5.39 -2.62 9.51
CA ILE A 84 6.18 -1.51 8.95
C ILE A 84 5.29 -0.57 8.14
N ARG A 85 4.49 -1.13 7.22
CA ARG A 85 3.59 -0.33 6.38
C ARG A 85 2.58 0.46 7.21
N LYS A 86 1.94 -0.19 8.20
CA LYS A 86 0.94 0.46 9.06
C LYS A 86 1.58 1.55 9.93
N THR A 87 2.70 1.26 10.54
CA THR A 87 3.44 2.20 11.40
C THR A 87 3.90 3.43 10.61
N ALA A 88 4.52 3.20 9.43
CA ALA A 88 4.96 4.30 8.57
C ALA A 88 3.77 5.15 8.10
N SER A 89 2.67 4.52 7.66
CA SER A 89 1.47 5.24 7.20
C SER A 89 0.87 6.10 8.32
N SER A 90 0.78 5.58 9.53
CA SER A 90 0.29 6.32 10.70
C SER A 90 1.22 7.49 11.05
N ALA A 91 2.53 7.27 11.10
CA ALA A 91 3.51 8.30 11.38
C ALA A 91 3.44 9.45 10.35
N ILE A 92 3.40 9.12 9.05
CA ILE A 92 3.33 10.10 7.96
C ILE A 92 2.04 10.94 8.03
N GLN A 93 0.89 10.32 8.33
CA GLN A 93 -0.35 11.06 8.52
C GLN A 93 -0.28 12.05 9.69
N ASN A 94 0.43 11.68 10.75
CA ASN A 94 0.61 12.53 11.93
C ASN A 94 1.59 13.70 11.72
N LEU A 95 2.42 13.66 10.67
CA LEU A 95 3.33 14.78 10.33
C LEU A 95 2.58 16.05 9.91
N LYS A 96 1.28 15.95 9.57
CA LYS A 96 0.44 17.07 9.12
C LYS A 96 1.03 17.86 7.94
N LEU A 97 1.85 17.22 7.12
CA LEU A 97 2.38 17.82 5.90
C LEU A 97 1.25 18.05 4.89
N THR A 98 1.34 19.11 4.11
CA THR A 98 0.33 19.47 3.10
C THR A 98 0.04 18.32 2.14
N HIS A 99 1.06 17.55 1.77
CA HIS A 99 0.99 16.46 0.80
C HIS A 99 1.10 15.06 1.41
N SER A 100 1.05 14.90 2.74
CA SER A 100 1.15 13.59 3.39
C SER A 100 0.05 12.61 2.97
N ARG A 101 -1.11 13.11 2.58
CA ARG A 101 -2.23 12.29 2.07
C ARG A 101 -1.97 11.66 0.71
N GLU A 102 -0.96 12.12 -0.03
CA GLU A 102 -0.53 11.53 -1.30
C GLU A 102 0.34 10.29 -1.10
N TYR A 103 0.81 10.05 0.14
CA TYR A 103 1.53 8.82 0.47
C TYR A 103 0.57 7.64 0.54
N TYR A 104 0.88 6.61 -0.22
CA TYR A 104 0.13 5.36 -0.22
C TYR A 104 1.03 4.17 -0.54
N VAL A 105 0.70 3.01 0.01
CA VAL A 105 1.43 1.75 -0.24
C VAL A 105 0.50 0.76 -0.91
N PRO A 106 0.52 0.65 -2.25
CA PRO A 106 -0.23 -0.36 -2.98
C PRO A 106 0.03 -1.78 -2.50
N SER A 107 1.30 -2.13 -2.29
CA SER A 107 1.71 -3.43 -1.75
C SER A 107 3.01 -3.31 -0.97
N MET A 108 3.21 -4.18 0.02
CA MET A 108 4.47 -4.38 0.71
C MET A 108 4.52 -5.84 1.17
N SER A 109 5.17 -6.71 0.40
CA SER A 109 5.05 -8.15 0.55
C SER A 109 6.29 -8.89 0.02
N CYS A 110 6.54 -10.09 0.54
CA CYS A 110 7.50 -11.05 -0.02
C CYS A 110 6.91 -11.87 -1.18
N ARG A 111 5.61 -11.76 -1.45
CA ARG A 111 4.85 -12.69 -2.32
C ARG A 111 4.17 -12.00 -3.48
N THR A 112 3.72 -10.76 -3.29
CA THR A 112 2.89 -10.05 -4.25
C THR A 112 3.42 -8.65 -4.51
N VAL A 113 3.19 -8.16 -5.73
CA VAL A 113 3.42 -6.77 -6.11
C VAL A 113 2.20 -6.26 -6.86
N ILE A 114 1.78 -5.03 -6.57
CA ILE A 114 0.59 -4.43 -7.17
C ILE A 114 0.99 -3.23 -8.03
N TYR A 115 0.70 -3.34 -9.33
CA TYR A 115 0.77 -2.26 -10.30
C TYR A 115 -0.64 -1.73 -10.53
N LYS A 116 -0.91 -0.49 -10.19
CA LYS A 116 -2.23 0.12 -10.31
C LYS A 116 -2.18 1.63 -10.51
N GLY A 117 -3.29 2.22 -10.91
CA GLY A 117 -3.38 3.67 -11.07
C GLY A 117 -4.67 4.11 -11.73
N LEU A 118 -4.78 5.40 -12.02
CA LEU A 118 -5.86 5.98 -12.84
C LEU A 118 -5.57 5.71 -14.32
N LEU A 119 -5.62 4.43 -14.70
CA LEU A 119 -5.25 3.91 -16.01
C LEU A 119 -6.41 3.11 -16.60
N LEU A 120 -6.54 3.13 -17.91
CA LEU A 120 -7.38 2.16 -18.63
C LEU A 120 -6.72 0.77 -18.58
N ALA A 121 -7.49 -0.27 -18.83
CA ALA A 121 -7.00 -1.65 -18.73
C ALA A 121 -5.77 -1.92 -19.61
N ASP A 122 -5.80 -1.42 -20.84
CA ASP A 122 -4.72 -1.55 -21.83
C ASP A 122 -3.52 -0.64 -21.52
N GLN A 123 -3.73 0.42 -20.75
CA GLN A 123 -2.67 1.36 -20.38
C GLN A 123 -1.74 0.84 -19.28
N VAL A 124 -2.19 -0.07 -18.42
CA VAL A 124 -1.39 -0.54 -17.28
C VAL A 124 -0.05 -1.14 -17.75
N GLY A 125 -0.11 -2.05 -18.73
CA GLY A 125 1.09 -2.67 -19.29
C GLY A 125 1.94 -1.72 -20.14
N GLN A 126 1.35 -0.65 -20.69
CA GLN A 126 2.09 0.37 -21.42
C GLN A 126 2.78 1.35 -20.48
N TYR A 127 2.11 1.73 -19.40
CA TYR A 127 2.62 2.69 -18.43
C TYR A 127 3.74 2.13 -17.57
N TYR A 128 3.57 0.93 -17.03
CA TYR A 128 4.58 0.27 -16.19
C TYR A 128 5.52 -0.57 -17.06
N LEU A 129 6.71 -0.05 -17.35
CA LEU A 129 7.67 -0.72 -18.25
C LEU A 129 8.17 -2.05 -17.68
N ASP A 130 8.15 -2.23 -16.37
CA ASP A 130 8.45 -3.53 -15.73
C ASP A 130 7.55 -4.67 -16.25
N LEU A 131 6.28 -4.38 -16.56
CA LEU A 131 5.34 -5.38 -17.05
C LEU A 131 5.61 -5.83 -18.50
N GLN A 132 6.49 -5.12 -19.21
CA GLN A 132 6.95 -5.46 -20.56
C GLN A 132 8.23 -6.30 -20.54
N ASP A 133 8.90 -6.41 -19.39
CA ASP A 133 10.12 -7.20 -19.26
C ASP A 133 9.77 -8.70 -19.20
N ALA A 134 10.35 -9.49 -20.09
CA ALA A 134 10.12 -10.94 -20.16
C ALA A 134 10.50 -11.71 -18.89
N ARG A 135 11.28 -11.10 -17.99
CA ARG A 135 11.62 -11.65 -16.67
C ARG A 135 10.51 -11.43 -15.64
N CYS A 136 9.57 -10.53 -15.93
CA CYS A 136 8.42 -10.28 -15.07
C CYS A 136 7.37 -11.39 -15.24
N VAL A 137 7.60 -12.53 -14.61
CA VAL A 137 6.74 -13.70 -14.66
C VAL A 137 5.98 -13.87 -13.36
N SER A 138 4.74 -14.35 -13.43
CA SER A 138 3.90 -14.61 -12.27
C SER A 138 3.07 -15.88 -12.46
N ALA A 139 2.89 -16.66 -11.40
CA ALA A 139 2.01 -17.82 -11.39
C ALA A 139 0.52 -17.44 -11.39
N LEU A 140 0.19 -16.25 -10.87
CA LEU A 140 -1.17 -15.72 -10.77
C LEU A 140 -1.16 -14.22 -11.05
N SER A 141 -2.14 -13.75 -11.82
CA SER A 141 -2.38 -12.33 -12.03
C SER A 141 -3.84 -12.02 -11.72
N LEU A 142 -4.06 -11.17 -10.70
CA LEU A 142 -5.39 -10.63 -10.36
C LEU A 142 -5.53 -9.26 -11.03
N VAL A 143 -6.48 -9.14 -11.96
CA VAL A 143 -6.67 -7.93 -12.76
C VAL A 143 -8.06 -7.34 -12.51
N HIS A 144 -8.13 -6.03 -12.34
CA HIS A 144 -9.39 -5.30 -12.16
C HIS A 144 -9.28 -3.89 -12.75
N GLN A 145 -10.32 -3.41 -13.44
CA GLN A 145 -10.30 -2.12 -14.12
C GLN A 145 -11.31 -1.09 -13.59
N ARG A 146 -12.18 -1.45 -12.65
CA ARG A 146 -13.20 -0.54 -12.12
C ARG A 146 -12.80 0.05 -10.79
N PHE A 147 -13.37 1.22 -10.50
CA PHE A 147 -13.29 1.90 -9.20
C PHE A 147 -14.59 1.66 -8.42
N SER A 148 -14.55 1.84 -7.10
CA SER A 148 -15.76 1.94 -6.30
C SER A 148 -16.61 3.13 -6.80
N THR A 149 -17.92 2.93 -6.92
CA THR A 149 -18.86 3.95 -7.41
C THR A 149 -19.11 5.06 -6.38
N ASN A 150 -18.77 4.84 -5.12
CA ASN A 150 -19.08 5.73 -3.99
C ASN A 150 -17.98 6.73 -3.65
N THR A 151 -16.85 6.71 -4.35
CA THR A 151 -15.71 7.61 -4.11
C THR A 151 -15.20 8.22 -5.40
N PHE A 152 -14.64 9.43 -5.29
CA PHE A 152 -13.98 10.05 -6.43
C PHE A 152 -12.72 9.25 -6.80
N PRO A 153 -12.52 8.89 -8.09
CA PRO A 153 -11.37 8.10 -8.51
C PRO A 153 -10.03 8.78 -8.19
N THR A 154 -9.13 8.04 -7.55
CA THR A 154 -7.76 8.46 -7.24
C THR A 154 -6.79 7.31 -7.50
N TRP A 155 -5.49 7.62 -7.62
CA TRP A 155 -4.47 6.60 -7.89
C TRP A 155 -4.42 5.51 -6.81
N ASP A 156 -4.61 5.87 -5.55
CA ASP A 156 -4.60 4.97 -4.40
C ASP A 156 -5.88 4.11 -4.30
N LEU A 157 -7.03 4.64 -4.74
CA LEU A 157 -8.31 3.92 -4.72
C LEU A 157 -8.56 3.04 -5.95
N ALA A 158 -7.66 3.01 -6.93
CA ALA A 158 -7.70 2.05 -8.01
C ALA A 158 -7.63 0.61 -7.47
N HIS A 159 -8.41 -0.31 -8.04
CA HIS A 159 -8.25 -1.74 -7.81
C HIS A 159 -7.05 -2.31 -8.61
N PRO A 160 -6.51 -3.47 -8.21
CA PRO A 160 -6.83 -4.23 -7.01
C PRO A 160 -6.32 -3.53 -5.74
N PHE A 161 -6.90 -3.87 -4.60
CA PHE A 161 -6.29 -3.64 -3.30
C PHE A 161 -5.34 -4.81 -2.97
N ARG A 162 -4.84 -4.89 -1.72
CA ARG A 162 -3.82 -5.89 -1.35
C ARG A 162 -4.37 -7.31 -1.37
N TYR A 163 -5.60 -7.48 -0.93
CA TYR A 163 -6.28 -8.77 -0.82
C TYR A 163 -7.54 -8.88 -1.67
N ILE A 164 -8.15 -7.77 -2.05
CA ILE A 164 -9.44 -7.81 -2.75
C ILE A 164 -9.45 -7.05 -4.07
N ALA A 165 -10.30 -7.55 -4.97
CA ALA A 165 -10.75 -6.85 -6.16
C ALA A 165 -12.19 -7.28 -6.44
N HIS A 166 -13.14 -6.33 -6.51
CA HIS A 166 -14.56 -6.65 -6.72
C HIS A 166 -15.32 -5.49 -7.37
N ASN A 167 -16.46 -5.80 -7.97
CA ASN A 167 -17.37 -4.82 -8.57
C ASN A 167 -18.56 -4.45 -7.66
N GLY A 168 -18.64 -5.08 -6.49
CA GLY A 168 -19.73 -4.86 -5.55
C GLY A 168 -19.59 -3.56 -4.77
N GLU A 169 -20.61 -3.26 -4.01
CA GLU A 169 -20.64 -2.18 -3.01
C GLU A 169 -20.81 -2.79 -1.63
N ILE A 170 -20.08 -2.27 -0.66
CA ILE A 170 -20.19 -2.71 0.73
C ILE A 170 -21.09 -1.72 1.46
N ASN A 171 -22.34 -2.14 1.65
CA ASN A 171 -23.33 -1.36 2.34
C ASN A 171 -22.99 -1.19 3.82
N THR A 172 -23.52 -0.13 4.43
CA THR A 172 -23.39 0.12 5.88
C THR A 172 -21.92 0.25 6.32
N VAL A 173 -21.04 0.75 5.46
CA VAL A 173 -19.60 0.87 5.76
C VAL A 173 -19.33 1.64 7.06
N ARG A 174 -20.10 2.71 7.33
CA ARG A 174 -19.99 3.50 8.56
C ARG A 174 -20.30 2.67 9.80
N GLY A 175 -21.34 1.85 9.76
CA GLY A 175 -21.70 0.93 10.83
C GLY A 175 -20.61 -0.11 11.07
N ASN A 176 -20.11 -0.73 10.00
CA ASN A 176 -19.05 -1.72 10.08
C ASN A 176 -17.75 -1.14 10.65
N VAL A 177 -17.33 0.05 10.21
CA VAL A 177 -16.16 0.75 10.76
C VAL A 177 -16.34 1.07 12.24
N ASN A 178 -17.54 1.51 12.67
CA ASN A 178 -17.82 1.77 14.07
C ASN A 178 -17.80 0.49 14.93
N TRP A 179 -18.36 -0.62 14.41
CA TRP A 179 -18.26 -1.92 15.05
C TRP A 179 -16.82 -2.40 15.21
N PHE A 180 -16.00 -2.20 14.18
CA PHE A 180 -14.59 -2.55 14.24
C PHE A 180 -13.86 -1.74 15.31
N LYS A 181 -14.08 -0.42 15.33
CA LYS A 181 -13.52 0.48 16.36
C LYS A 181 -13.94 0.09 17.78
N ALA A 182 -15.21 -0.27 17.97
CA ALA A 182 -15.71 -0.70 19.28
C ALA A 182 -15.02 -1.98 19.78
N ARG A 183 -14.56 -2.84 18.87
CA ARG A 183 -13.87 -4.09 19.18
C ARG A 183 -12.35 -3.97 19.24
N GLU A 184 -11.78 -2.86 18.77
CA GLU A 184 -10.34 -2.66 18.63
C GLU A 184 -9.56 -3.03 19.90
N GLN A 185 -10.07 -2.64 21.07
CA GLN A 185 -9.42 -2.94 22.35
C GLN A 185 -9.59 -4.41 22.80
N ALA A 186 -10.57 -5.12 22.27
CA ALA A 186 -10.85 -6.52 22.61
C ALA A 186 -10.17 -7.51 21.64
N ILE A 187 -9.69 -7.03 20.51
CA ILE A 187 -8.99 -7.89 19.54
C ILE A 187 -7.64 -8.28 20.10
N SER A 188 -7.35 -9.57 20.05
CA SER A 188 -6.05 -10.13 20.38
C SER A 188 -5.59 -11.07 19.26
N SER A 189 -4.29 -11.17 19.06
CA SER A 189 -3.69 -12.08 18.07
C SER A 189 -2.47 -12.74 18.68
N PRO A 190 -2.47 -14.07 18.87
CA PRO A 190 -1.28 -14.78 19.33
C PRO A 190 -0.10 -14.64 18.34
N ILE A 191 -0.41 -14.42 17.07
CA ILE A 191 0.60 -14.31 15.99
C ILE A 191 1.26 -12.93 15.97
N LEU A 192 0.48 -11.85 16.12
CA LEU A 192 0.98 -10.48 16.13
C LEU A 192 1.50 -10.07 17.53
N GLY A 193 0.95 -10.64 18.60
CA GLY A 193 1.32 -10.26 19.96
C GLY A 193 1.23 -8.75 20.18
N ASP A 194 2.29 -8.14 20.71
CA ASP A 194 2.36 -6.69 20.96
C ASP A 194 2.42 -5.85 19.68
N ASP A 195 2.79 -6.41 18.54
CA ASP A 195 2.78 -5.70 17.25
C ASP A 195 1.36 -5.30 16.83
N LEU A 196 0.33 -5.99 17.34
CA LEU A 196 -1.07 -5.62 17.10
C LEU A 196 -1.37 -4.18 17.51
N LYS A 197 -0.75 -3.68 18.56
CA LYS A 197 -0.94 -2.29 19.02
C LYS A 197 -0.41 -1.25 18.03
N LYS A 198 0.54 -1.63 17.18
CA LYS A 198 1.17 -0.76 16.19
C LYS A 198 0.37 -0.61 14.91
N VAL A 199 -0.57 -1.51 14.63
CA VAL A 199 -1.32 -1.50 13.36
C VAL A 199 -2.56 -0.61 13.38
N TRP A 200 -2.89 -0.05 14.53
CA TRP A 200 -4.00 0.89 14.67
C TRP A 200 -3.63 2.32 14.27
N PRO A 201 -4.57 3.11 13.76
CA PRO A 201 -5.93 2.71 13.40
C PRO A 201 -5.95 1.84 12.15
N LEU A 202 -6.94 0.94 12.05
CA LEU A 202 -7.09 0.10 10.86
C LEU A 202 -7.68 0.88 9.68
N HIS A 203 -8.66 1.73 9.97
CA HIS A 203 -9.37 2.54 8.98
C HIS A 203 -9.01 4.02 9.09
N TYR A 204 -8.87 4.67 7.93
CA TYR A 204 -8.55 6.10 7.84
C TYR A 204 -9.71 6.88 7.24
N PRO A 205 -9.90 8.16 7.61
CA PRO A 205 -10.91 9.02 7.00
C PRO A 205 -10.71 9.15 5.48
N GLY A 206 -11.82 9.06 4.73
CA GLY A 206 -11.81 9.23 3.28
C GLY A 206 -11.47 7.97 2.47
N GLN A 207 -11.32 6.82 3.12
CA GLN A 207 -11.21 5.54 2.43
C GLN A 207 -12.55 5.12 1.81
N SER A 208 -12.48 4.41 0.66
CA SER A 208 -13.65 3.75 0.10
C SER A 208 -14.10 2.56 0.98
N ASP A 209 -15.30 2.06 0.72
CA ASP A 209 -15.82 0.83 1.31
C ASP A 209 -14.87 -0.35 1.07
N SER A 210 -14.44 -0.53 -0.18
CA SER A 210 -13.50 -1.58 -0.58
C SER A 210 -12.14 -1.46 0.10
N ALA A 211 -11.58 -0.24 0.20
CA ALA A 211 -10.32 -0.01 0.91
C ALA A 211 -10.43 -0.29 2.41
N SER A 212 -11.58 0.02 3.00
CA SER A 212 -11.85 -0.28 4.41
C SER A 212 -11.97 -1.78 4.66
N PHE A 213 -12.63 -2.49 3.76
CA PHE A 213 -12.75 -3.94 3.81
C PHE A 213 -11.41 -4.63 3.60
N ASP A 214 -10.61 -4.17 2.63
CA ASP A 214 -9.26 -4.70 2.39
C ASP A 214 -8.37 -4.59 3.64
N ASN A 215 -8.42 -3.45 4.35
CA ASN A 215 -7.69 -3.28 5.60
C ASN A 215 -8.15 -4.25 6.71
N ALA A 216 -9.45 -4.53 6.79
CA ALA A 216 -9.97 -5.48 7.76
C ALA A 216 -9.54 -6.92 7.43
N LEU A 217 -9.63 -7.30 6.16
CA LEU A 217 -9.22 -8.62 5.68
C LEU A 217 -7.71 -8.86 5.85
N GLU A 218 -6.90 -7.84 5.66
CA GLU A 218 -5.45 -7.91 5.82
C GLU A 218 -5.03 -8.20 7.28
N LEU A 219 -5.84 -7.78 8.26
CA LEU A 219 -5.58 -8.07 9.68
C LEU A 219 -5.90 -9.53 10.05
N LEU A 220 -6.89 -10.15 9.38
CA LEU A 220 -7.35 -11.52 9.66
C LEU A 220 -6.41 -12.58 9.07
#